data_6c514f0783fad5c2bec91ed4457b5da2
#
_entry.id   6c514f0783fad5c2bec91ed4457b5da2
#
_cell.length_a   1.000
_cell.length_b   1.000
_cell.length_c   1.000
_cell.angle_alpha   90.00
_cell.angle_beta   90.00
_cell.angle_gamma   90.00
#
_symmetry.space_group_name_H-M   'P 1'
#
loop_
_entity.id
_entity.type
_entity.pdbx_description
1 polymer ?
#
loop_
_entity_poly.entity_id
_entity_poly.type
_entity_poly.pdbx_seq_one_letter_code
_entity_poly.pdbx_strand_id
1 'polypeptide(L)'
;FTYVTSPLNVPTIIEKNQGIFEKTFGDMGIEVDYAELTSGADQTQALASGDVQVLYAVGGTSVILSAANGADIKVLNMYSRSPKAFCMYSKDESLTTPESLRGKTIAGPTGTNLHELLVSYLATAGMTIDDVNYVNMSIPDAKAGLDGGSVDVALVAGATAYNAGQQGYHLVADGEGL
;
A
#
# COMPACT_ATOMS: atom_id res chain seq x y z
N PHE A 1 1.65 -12.11 -14.29
CA PHE A 1 0.86 -11.11 -13.53
C PHE A 1 1.25 -11.09 -12.07
N THR A 2 1.10 -9.93 -11.41
CA THR A 2 1.36 -9.81 -9.97
C THR A 2 0.08 -9.54 -9.18
N TYR A 3 0.12 -9.83 -7.89
CA TYR A 3 -0.85 -9.31 -6.92
C TYR A 3 -0.20 -9.22 -5.52
N VAL A 4 -0.76 -8.36 -4.66
CA VAL A 4 -0.35 -8.27 -3.26
C VAL A 4 -1.16 -9.28 -2.45
N THR A 5 -0.47 -10.12 -1.69
CA THR A 5 -1.07 -11.23 -0.95
C THR A 5 -2.04 -10.78 0.15
N SER A 6 -1.78 -9.65 0.78
CA SER A 6 -2.61 -9.19 1.89
C SER A 6 -2.52 -7.66 2.05
N PRO A 7 -3.67 -7.00 2.10
CA PRO A 7 -5.00 -7.55 1.82
C PRO A 7 -5.26 -7.70 0.32
N LEU A 8 -5.85 -8.81 -0.10
CA LEU A 8 -6.36 -8.95 -1.46
C LEU A 8 -7.55 -8.01 -1.68
N ASN A 9 -7.59 -7.35 -2.82
CA ASN A 9 -8.74 -6.55 -3.23
C ASN A 9 -9.80 -7.42 -3.92
N VAL A 10 -11.06 -6.95 -3.92
CA VAL A 10 -12.20 -7.71 -4.44
C VAL A 10 -12.04 -8.10 -5.92
N PRO A 11 -11.61 -7.22 -6.84
CA PRO A 11 -11.38 -7.61 -8.24
C PRO A 11 -10.34 -8.71 -8.41
N THR A 12 -9.24 -8.70 -7.65
CA THR A 12 -8.24 -9.77 -7.68
C THR A 12 -8.82 -11.10 -7.21
N ILE A 13 -9.66 -11.07 -6.15
CA ILE A 13 -10.35 -12.28 -5.65
C ILE A 13 -11.26 -12.85 -6.72
N ILE A 14 -12.06 -12.02 -7.37
CA ILE A 14 -12.99 -12.44 -8.43
C ILE A 14 -12.22 -12.99 -9.63
N GLU A 15 -11.21 -12.28 -10.09
CA GLU A 15 -10.38 -12.65 -11.23
C GLU A 15 -9.77 -14.04 -11.03
N LYS A 16 -9.08 -14.26 -9.91
CA LYS A 16 -8.45 -15.54 -9.57
C LYS A 16 -9.47 -16.69 -9.43
N ASN A 17 -10.58 -16.45 -8.75
CA ASN A 17 -11.61 -17.48 -8.55
C ASN A 17 -12.32 -17.89 -9.83
N GLN A 18 -12.45 -16.98 -10.79
CA GLN A 18 -13.11 -17.25 -12.07
C GLN A 18 -12.14 -17.61 -13.18
N GLY A 19 -10.82 -17.44 -12.97
CA GLY A 19 -9.79 -17.67 -14.00
C GLY A 19 -9.99 -16.79 -15.23
N ILE A 20 -10.27 -15.51 -15.02
CA ILE A 20 -10.65 -14.60 -16.12
C ILE A 20 -9.45 -14.38 -17.05
N PHE A 21 -8.26 -14.14 -16.49
CA PHE A 21 -7.07 -13.91 -17.29
C PHE A 21 -6.61 -15.18 -17.97
N GLU A 22 -6.61 -16.32 -17.27
CA GLU A 22 -6.23 -17.62 -17.85
C GLU A 22 -7.12 -17.98 -19.05
N LYS A 23 -8.44 -17.75 -18.95
CA LYS A 23 -9.37 -18.00 -20.06
C LYS A 23 -9.13 -17.03 -21.21
N THR A 24 -9.06 -15.73 -20.91
CA THR A 24 -8.94 -14.69 -21.94
C THR A 24 -7.63 -14.79 -22.72
N PHE A 25 -6.52 -14.97 -22.02
CA PHE A 25 -5.20 -15.07 -22.63
C PHE A 25 -4.91 -16.47 -23.19
N GLY A 26 -5.48 -17.52 -22.59
CA GLY A 26 -5.40 -18.89 -23.10
C GLY A 26 -5.97 -19.04 -24.50
N ASP A 27 -7.08 -18.37 -24.83
CA ASP A 27 -7.63 -18.31 -26.19
C ASP A 27 -6.67 -17.66 -27.20
N MET A 28 -5.71 -16.87 -26.72
CA MET A 28 -4.66 -16.24 -27.53
C MET A 28 -3.36 -17.06 -27.54
N GLY A 29 -3.32 -18.24 -26.90
CA GLY A 29 -2.14 -19.07 -26.77
C GLY A 29 -1.11 -18.54 -25.76
N ILE A 30 -1.53 -17.68 -24.83
CA ILE A 30 -0.68 -17.09 -23.78
C ILE A 30 -0.98 -17.78 -22.46
N GLU A 31 0.04 -18.32 -21.82
CA GLU A 31 -0.02 -18.86 -20.46
C GLU A 31 0.06 -17.74 -19.43
N VAL A 32 -0.75 -17.82 -18.38
CA VAL A 32 -0.80 -16.83 -17.30
C VAL A 32 -0.30 -17.43 -16.00
N ASP A 33 0.83 -16.92 -15.53
CA ASP A 33 1.37 -17.22 -14.22
C ASP A 33 1.22 -16.04 -13.25
N TYR A 34 1.06 -16.32 -11.97
CA TYR A 34 0.91 -15.32 -10.93
C TYR A 34 2.10 -15.30 -9.99
N ALA A 35 2.65 -14.11 -9.75
CA ALA A 35 3.64 -13.85 -8.73
C ALA A 35 3.00 -13.12 -7.54
N GLU A 36 3.13 -13.71 -6.35
CA GLU A 36 2.69 -13.10 -5.09
C GLU A 36 3.79 -12.21 -4.53
N LEU A 37 3.45 -10.95 -4.28
CA LEU A 37 4.39 -9.96 -3.77
C LEU A 37 3.76 -9.20 -2.59
N THR A 38 4.60 -8.60 -1.74
CA THR A 38 4.13 -8.03 -0.47
C THR A 38 3.71 -6.57 -0.58
N SER A 39 4.20 -5.86 -1.60
CA SER A 39 3.89 -4.44 -1.79
C SER A 39 3.89 -4.03 -3.26
N GLY A 40 3.35 -2.83 -3.55
CA GLY A 40 3.45 -2.23 -4.88
C GLY A 40 4.89 -1.90 -5.28
N ALA A 41 5.75 -1.58 -4.31
CA ALA A 41 7.18 -1.35 -4.57
C ALA A 41 7.89 -2.62 -5.03
N ASP A 42 7.60 -3.77 -4.38
CA ASP A 42 8.15 -5.08 -4.81
C ASP A 42 7.68 -5.44 -6.22
N GLN A 43 6.41 -5.15 -6.54
CA GLN A 43 5.87 -5.37 -7.88
C GLN A 43 6.62 -4.58 -8.95
N THR A 44 6.85 -3.29 -8.73
CA THR A 44 7.59 -2.44 -9.70
C THR A 44 9.05 -2.84 -9.82
N GLN A 45 9.67 -3.32 -8.75
CA GLN A 45 11.02 -3.85 -8.78
C GLN A 45 11.09 -5.15 -9.60
N ALA A 46 10.15 -6.07 -9.42
CA ALA A 46 10.08 -7.32 -10.18
C ALA A 46 9.83 -7.06 -11.68
N LEU A 47 9.07 -6.00 -12.04
CA LEU A 47 8.94 -5.58 -13.43
C LEU A 47 10.27 -5.04 -13.97
N ALA A 48 10.96 -4.20 -13.22
CA ALA A 48 12.23 -3.59 -13.63
C ALA A 48 13.34 -4.63 -13.81
N SER A 49 13.35 -5.72 -13.03
CA SER A 49 14.27 -6.87 -13.17
C SER A 49 13.90 -7.82 -14.33
N GLY A 50 12.67 -7.73 -14.85
CA GLY A 50 12.16 -8.62 -15.89
C GLY A 50 11.53 -9.92 -15.38
N ASP A 51 11.41 -10.08 -14.06
CA ASP A 51 10.80 -11.28 -13.45
C ASP A 51 9.30 -11.38 -13.73
N VAL A 52 8.64 -10.25 -13.93
CA VAL A 52 7.22 -10.17 -14.28
C VAL A 52 6.99 -9.20 -15.43
N GLN A 53 5.93 -9.42 -16.20
CA GLN A 53 5.60 -8.62 -17.37
C GLN A 53 4.41 -7.69 -17.16
N VAL A 54 3.51 -8.01 -16.23
CA VAL A 54 2.30 -7.24 -15.97
C VAL A 54 2.09 -7.07 -14.47
N LEU A 55 1.94 -5.82 -14.05
CA LEU A 55 1.57 -5.46 -12.68
C LEU A 55 0.08 -5.23 -12.58
N TYR A 56 -0.56 -5.84 -11.59
CA TYR A 56 -1.99 -5.72 -11.38
C TYR A 56 -2.29 -5.03 -10.04
N ALA A 57 -3.10 -3.98 -10.09
CA ALA A 57 -3.53 -3.21 -8.92
C ALA A 57 -2.36 -2.58 -8.12
N VAL A 58 -1.34 -2.07 -8.81
CA VAL A 58 -0.21 -1.37 -8.20
C VAL A 58 -0.54 0.10 -7.94
N GLY A 59 -0.04 0.65 -6.84
CA GLY A 59 -0.25 2.05 -6.47
C GLY A 59 0.50 3.03 -7.39
N GLY A 60 -0.12 4.18 -7.69
CA GLY A 60 0.46 5.21 -8.55
C GLY A 60 1.82 5.72 -8.07
N THR A 61 2.01 5.89 -6.76
CA THR A 61 3.29 6.31 -6.16
C THR A 61 4.42 5.35 -6.53
N SER A 62 4.21 4.03 -6.41
CA SER A 62 5.21 3.02 -6.78
C SER A 62 5.56 3.06 -8.28
N VAL A 63 4.55 3.28 -9.14
CA VAL A 63 4.74 3.41 -10.59
C VAL A 63 5.57 4.65 -10.93
N ILE A 64 5.24 5.81 -10.34
CA ILE A 64 5.96 7.08 -10.56
C ILE A 64 7.41 6.96 -10.09
N LEU A 65 7.65 6.42 -8.89
CA LEU A 65 9.00 6.22 -8.37
C LEU A 65 9.83 5.27 -9.26
N SER A 66 9.23 4.18 -9.74
CA SER A 66 9.90 3.24 -10.62
C SER A 66 10.28 3.89 -11.96
N ALA A 67 9.37 4.64 -12.57
CA ALA A 67 9.64 5.39 -13.79
C ALA A 67 10.73 6.47 -13.59
N ALA A 68 10.69 7.20 -12.46
CA ALA A 68 11.71 8.20 -12.12
C ALA A 68 13.10 7.59 -11.94
N ASN A 69 13.18 6.32 -11.53
CA ASN A 69 14.42 5.55 -11.42
C ASN A 69 14.82 4.84 -12.74
N GLY A 70 14.14 5.13 -13.85
CA GLY A 70 14.52 4.68 -15.19
C GLY A 70 13.90 3.35 -15.63
N ALA A 71 12.93 2.81 -14.91
CA ALA A 71 12.24 1.61 -15.36
C ALA A 71 11.34 1.90 -16.59
N ASP A 72 11.38 1.02 -17.60
CA ASP A 72 10.46 1.08 -18.76
C ASP A 72 9.10 0.50 -18.36
N ILE A 73 8.30 1.31 -17.68
CA ILE A 73 6.97 0.96 -17.21
C ILE A 73 5.91 1.76 -17.96
N LYS A 74 4.83 1.09 -18.37
CA LYS A 74 3.69 1.70 -19.05
C LYS A 74 2.40 1.43 -18.28
N VAL A 75 1.64 2.49 -18.02
CA VAL A 75 0.30 2.38 -17.43
C VAL A 75 -0.70 2.04 -18.53
N LEU A 76 -1.33 0.87 -18.42
CA LEU A 76 -2.33 0.42 -19.38
C LEU A 76 -3.73 0.93 -19.02
N ASN A 77 -4.07 0.93 -17.74
CA ASN A 77 -5.39 1.34 -17.27
C ASN A 77 -5.33 1.80 -15.80
N MET A 78 -6.30 2.62 -15.40
CA MET A 78 -6.50 2.96 -14.01
C MET A 78 -7.40 1.91 -13.35
N TYR A 79 -6.87 1.27 -12.31
CA TYR A 79 -7.57 0.22 -11.57
C TYR A 79 -8.70 0.77 -10.68
N SER A 80 -8.37 1.74 -9.83
CA SER A 80 -9.31 2.38 -8.91
C SER A 80 -8.82 3.74 -8.44
N ARG A 81 -9.74 4.52 -7.88
CA ARG A 81 -9.44 5.77 -7.16
C ARG A 81 -10.18 5.71 -5.82
N SER A 82 -9.46 5.42 -4.75
CA SER A 82 -10.02 5.20 -3.41
C SER A 82 -9.13 5.82 -2.34
N PRO A 83 -9.05 7.16 -2.22
CA PRO A 83 -8.16 7.82 -1.27
C PRO A 83 -8.45 7.38 0.18
N LYS A 84 -9.71 7.24 0.58
CA LYS A 84 -10.10 6.77 1.92
C LYS A 84 -9.71 5.32 2.25
N ALA A 85 -9.27 4.55 1.26
CA ALA A 85 -8.80 3.18 1.51
C ALA A 85 -7.39 3.11 2.10
N PHE A 86 -6.64 4.22 2.07
CA PHE A 86 -5.29 4.35 2.62
C PHE A 86 -5.36 5.15 3.91
N CYS A 87 -5.00 4.53 5.03
CA CYS A 87 -5.24 5.06 6.36
C CYS A 87 -4.03 4.93 7.27
N MET A 88 -3.96 5.84 8.23
CA MET A 88 -3.06 5.79 9.39
C MET A 88 -3.91 5.55 10.64
N TYR A 89 -3.68 4.44 11.33
CA TYR A 89 -4.40 4.09 12.56
C TYR A 89 -3.49 4.03 13.77
N SER A 90 -4.00 4.44 14.93
CA SER A 90 -3.34 4.36 16.23
C SER A 90 -4.29 3.84 17.31
N LYS A 91 -3.73 3.36 18.43
CA LYS A 91 -4.46 3.13 19.68
C LYS A 91 -4.52 4.40 20.55
N ASP A 92 -3.68 5.37 20.27
CA ASP A 92 -3.58 6.63 21.01
C ASP A 92 -4.46 7.70 20.34
N GLU A 93 -5.59 8.02 20.97
CA GLU A 93 -6.55 9.01 20.49
C GLU A 93 -6.01 10.46 20.53
N SER A 94 -4.88 10.69 21.20
CA SER A 94 -4.24 12.00 21.23
C SER A 94 -3.48 12.36 19.95
N LEU A 95 -3.24 11.39 19.06
CA LEU A 95 -2.54 11.60 17.80
C LEU A 95 -3.50 12.16 16.74
N THR A 96 -3.77 13.44 16.79
CA THR A 96 -4.76 14.14 15.96
C THR A 96 -4.17 15.15 14.99
N THR A 97 -2.88 15.47 15.11
CA THR A 97 -2.18 16.42 14.24
C THR A 97 -0.83 15.84 13.81
N PRO A 98 -0.24 16.33 12.68
CA PRO A 98 1.09 15.89 12.28
C PRO A 98 2.16 16.05 13.36
N GLU A 99 2.11 17.17 14.12
CA GLU A 99 3.08 17.46 15.18
C GLU A 99 3.02 16.43 16.33
N SER A 100 1.83 15.85 16.57
CA SER A 100 1.66 14.79 17.58
C SER A 100 2.40 13.49 17.22
N LEU A 101 2.78 13.33 15.96
CA LEU A 101 3.54 12.19 15.46
C LEU A 101 5.04 12.30 15.70
N ARG A 102 5.55 13.45 16.13
CA ARG A 102 6.99 13.67 16.33
C ARG A 102 7.59 12.63 17.28
N GLY A 103 8.61 11.92 16.80
CA GLY A 103 9.31 10.86 17.54
C GLY A 103 8.51 9.56 17.73
N LYS A 104 7.29 9.46 17.20
CA LYS A 104 6.49 8.24 17.23
C LYS A 104 7.03 7.19 16.26
N THR A 105 6.82 5.92 16.58
CA THR A 105 7.17 4.80 15.73
C THR A 105 6.01 4.52 14.77
N ILE A 106 6.24 4.71 13.47
CA ILE A 106 5.25 4.57 12.41
C ILE A 106 5.71 3.49 11.45
N ALA A 107 4.86 2.50 11.16
CA ALA A 107 5.22 1.37 10.31
C ALA A 107 4.30 1.24 9.09
N GLY A 108 4.91 0.86 7.96
CA GLY A 108 4.22 0.58 6.71
C GLY A 108 5.17 0.35 5.53
N PRO A 109 4.64 0.01 4.35
CA PRO A 109 5.47 -0.32 3.18
C PRO A 109 6.04 0.93 2.51
N THR A 110 7.36 1.02 2.46
CA THR A 110 8.10 2.12 1.80
C THR A 110 7.83 2.16 0.29
N GLY A 111 7.79 3.37 -0.28
CA GLY A 111 7.64 3.58 -1.74
C GLY A 111 6.24 3.27 -2.29
N THR A 112 5.23 3.27 -1.42
CA THR A 112 3.84 3.03 -1.76
C THR A 112 2.95 4.26 -1.49
N ASN A 113 1.68 4.20 -1.89
CA ASN A 113 0.69 5.24 -1.57
C ASN A 113 0.55 5.48 -0.06
N LEU A 114 0.79 4.46 0.78
CA LEU A 114 0.77 4.59 2.23
C LEU A 114 1.97 5.42 2.74
N HIS A 115 3.15 5.20 2.18
CA HIS A 115 4.32 6.02 2.49
C HIS A 115 4.10 7.47 2.06
N GLU A 116 3.54 7.68 0.87
CA GLU A 116 3.18 9.00 0.35
C GLU A 116 2.16 9.71 1.26
N LEU A 117 1.14 9.00 1.73
CA LEU A 117 0.16 9.53 2.69
C LEU A 117 0.84 10.10 3.94
N LEU A 118 1.78 9.35 4.54
CA LEU A 118 2.51 9.81 5.72
C LEU A 118 3.35 11.06 5.40
N VAL A 119 4.13 11.02 4.31
CA VAL A 119 4.99 12.15 3.92
C VAL A 119 4.16 13.41 3.65
N SER A 120 3.06 13.27 2.91
CA SER A 120 2.16 14.38 2.62
C SER A 120 1.49 14.93 3.89
N TYR A 121 1.06 14.06 4.81
CA TYR A 121 0.48 14.48 6.08
C TYR A 121 1.49 15.26 6.94
N LEU A 122 2.71 14.75 7.09
CA LEU A 122 3.78 15.44 7.82
C LEU A 122 4.11 16.81 7.19
N ALA A 123 4.15 16.87 5.86
CA ALA A 123 4.46 18.10 5.13
C ALA A 123 3.45 19.23 5.38
N THR A 124 2.18 18.91 5.71
CA THR A 124 1.17 19.95 6.05
C THR A 124 1.56 20.79 7.27
N ALA A 125 2.43 20.26 8.14
CA ALA A 125 2.99 20.96 9.31
C ALA A 125 4.48 21.31 9.14
N GLY A 126 5.03 21.24 7.93
CA GLY A 126 6.45 21.50 7.68
C GLY A 126 7.38 20.44 8.26
N MET A 127 6.85 19.25 8.58
CA MET A 127 7.61 18.10 9.06
C MET A 127 8.06 17.20 7.90
N THR A 128 9.05 16.37 8.18
CA THR A 128 9.58 15.40 7.23
C THR A 128 9.57 13.99 7.84
N ILE A 129 9.93 12.99 7.07
CA ILE A 129 10.04 11.61 7.55
C ILE A 129 11.09 11.46 8.67
N ASP A 130 12.08 12.35 8.73
CA ASP A 130 13.13 12.35 9.76
C ASP A 130 12.63 12.81 11.13
N ASP A 131 11.44 13.41 11.21
CA ASP A 131 10.80 13.82 12.46
C ASP A 131 10.10 12.66 13.19
N VAL A 132 10.00 11.49 12.55
CA VAL A 132 9.35 10.28 13.08
C VAL A 132 10.28 9.07 13.00
N ASN A 133 10.00 8.01 13.77
CA ASN A 133 10.72 6.74 13.66
C ASN A 133 10.00 5.84 12.65
N TYR A 134 10.29 6.01 11.35
CA TYR A 134 9.65 5.21 10.32
C TYR A 134 10.29 3.83 10.18
N VAL A 135 9.45 2.77 10.14
CA VAL A 135 9.87 1.38 9.99
C VAL A 135 9.19 0.77 8.76
N ASN A 136 10.02 0.29 7.81
CA ASN A 136 9.50 -0.42 6.64
C ASN A 136 8.96 -1.79 7.04
N MET A 137 7.65 -2.00 6.90
CA MET A 137 6.96 -3.26 7.19
C MET A 137 5.86 -3.51 6.17
N SER A 138 5.49 -4.79 5.98
CA SER A 138 4.25 -5.12 5.27
C SER A 138 3.02 -4.61 6.04
N ILE A 139 1.88 -4.45 5.34
CA ILE A 139 0.63 -4.00 5.98
C ILE A 139 0.22 -4.93 7.15
N PRO A 140 0.24 -6.28 6.99
CA PRO A 140 -0.08 -7.18 8.11
C PRO A 140 0.87 -7.02 9.31
N ASP A 141 2.18 -6.87 9.05
CA ASP A 141 3.17 -6.74 10.11
C ASP A 141 3.04 -5.41 10.85
N ALA A 142 2.80 -4.31 10.13
CA ALA A 142 2.54 -3.00 10.71
C ALA A 142 1.30 -3.04 11.62
N LYS A 143 0.21 -3.70 11.16
CA LYS A 143 -1.00 -3.89 11.97
C LYS A 143 -0.73 -4.76 13.19
N ALA A 144 0.02 -5.86 13.05
CA ALA A 144 0.40 -6.70 14.17
C ALA A 144 1.29 -5.95 15.19
N GLY A 145 2.21 -5.12 14.69
CA GLY A 145 3.02 -4.23 15.53
C GLY A 145 2.17 -3.24 16.35
N LEU A 146 1.15 -2.65 15.72
CA LEU A 146 0.18 -1.78 16.40
C LEU A 146 -0.64 -2.56 17.44
N ASP A 147 -1.09 -3.77 17.11
CA ASP A 147 -1.83 -4.64 18.04
C ASP A 147 -0.97 -5.01 19.25
N GLY A 148 0.31 -5.30 19.03
CA GLY A 148 1.29 -5.64 20.08
C GLY A 148 1.85 -4.44 20.84
N GLY A 149 1.63 -3.21 20.37
CA GLY A 149 2.14 -1.99 21.00
C GLY A 149 3.61 -1.69 20.70
N SER A 150 4.24 -2.36 19.74
CA SER A 150 5.60 -2.04 19.27
C SER A 150 5.64 -0.92 18.23
N VAL A 151 4.49 -0.55 17.67
CA VAL A 151 4.27 0.52 16.72
C VAL A 151 3.19 1.43 17.25
N ASP A 152 3.40 2.75 17.18
CA ASP A 152 2.43 3.75 17.63
C ASP A 152 1.35 4.01 16.55
N VAL A 153 1.77 4.00 15.28
CA VAL A 153 0.89 4.23 14.13
C VAL A 153 1.18 3.20 13.03
N ALA A 154 0.14 2.53 12.55
CA ALA A 154 0.24 1.61 11.42
C ALA A 154 -0.37 2.23 10.16
N LEU A 155 0.38 2.17 9.05
CA LEU A 155 -0.08 2.50 7.72
C LEU A 155 -0.77 1.27 7.12
N VAL A 156 -2.06 1.36 6.91
CA VAL A 156 -2.89 0.22 6.50
C VAL A 156 -3.86 0.61 5.40
N ALA A 157 -4.33 -0.37 4.65
CA ALA A 157 -5.26 -0.15 3.54
C ALA A 157 -6.34 -1.24 3.45
N GLY A 158 -7.42 -0.94 2.75
CA GLY A 158 -8.45 -1.89 2.38
C GLY A 158 -9.08 -2.61 3.58
N ALA A 159 -9.15 -3.94 3.53
CA ALA A 159 -9.76 -4.75 4.58
C ALA A 159 -9.05 -4.60 5.95
N THR A 160 -7.72 -4.42 5.95
CA THR A 160 -6.96 -4.20 7.19
C THR A 160 -7.32 -2.86 7.84
N ALA A 161 -7.48 -1.80 7.05
CA ALA A 161 -7.94 -0.50 7.54
C ALA A 161 -9.38 -0.58 8.09
N TYR A 162 -10.28 -1.24 7.35
CA TYR A 162 -11.64 -1.48 7.81
C TYR A 162 -11.68 -2.21 9.16
N ASN A 163 -10.90 -3.29 9.30
CA ASN A 163 -10.83 -4.07 10.53
C ASN A 163 -10.25 -3.24 11.70
N ALA A 164 -9.25 -2.39 11.46
CA ALA A 164 -8.72 -1.49 12.49
C ALA A 164 -9.80 -0.54 13.02
N GLY A 165 -10.61 0.04 12.13
CA GLY A 165 -11.75 0.87 12.51
C GLY A 165 -12.81 0.09 13.31
N GLN A 166 -13.13 -1.14 12.92
CA GLN A 166 -14.08 -2.01 13.66
C GLN A 166 -13.55 -2.40 15.05
N GLN A 167 -12.25 -2.46 15.24
CA GLN A 167 -11.61 -2.67 16.54
C GLN A 167 -11.57 -1.42 17.42
N GLY A 168 -12.11 -0.30 16.92
CA GLY A 168 -12.16 0.96 17.65
C GLY A 168 -10.83 1.73 17.67
N TYR A 169 -9.90 1.44 16.76
CA TYR A 169 -8.68 2.21 16.65
C TYR A 169 -8.95 3.61 16.11
N HIS A 170 -8.18 4.58 16.59
CA HIS A 170 -8.27 5.97 16.17
C HIS A 170 -7.70 6.16 14.76
N LEU A 171 -8.51 6.73 13.87
CA LEU A 171 -8.06 7.17 12.55
C LEU A 171 -7.29 8.49 12.70
N VAL A 172 -5.98 8.44 12.49
CA VAL A 172 -5.10 9.63 12.54
C VAL A 172 -5.27 10.46 11.28
N ALA A 173 -5.22 9.83 10.12
CA ALA A 173 -5.46 10.46 8.83
C ALA A 173 -5.81 9.41 7.76
N ASP A 174 -6.44 9.86 6.66
CA ASP A 174 -6.62 9.09 5.43
C ASP A 174 -6.21 9.95 4.21
N GLY A 175 -6.31 9.39 3.01
CA GLY A 175 -5.94 10.09 1.78
C GLY A 175 -6.96 11.11 1.27
N GLU A 176 -8.04 11.38 2.00
CA GLU A 176 -9.00 12.41 1.62
C GLU A 176 -8.52 13.77 2.13
N GLY A 177 -8.25 14.67 1.22
CA GLY A 177 -7.84 16.05 1.56
C GLY A 177 -6.32 16.26 1.62
N LEU A 178 -5.53 15.27 1.20
CA LEU A 178 -4.08 15.35 1.06
C LEU A 178 -3.65 15.31 -0.41
#